data_7ed059c27a136af05c706aec714c4d34
#
_entry.id   7ed059c27a136af05c706aec714c4d34
#
_cell.length_a   1.000
_cell.length_b   1.000
_cell.length_c   1.000
_cell.angle_alpha   90.00
_cell.angle_beta   90.00
_cell.angle_gamma   90.00
#
_symmetry.space_group_name_H-M   'P 1'
#
loop_
_entity.id
_entity.type
_entity.pdbx_description
1 polymer ?
#
loop_
_entity_poly.entity_id
_entity_poly.type
_entity_poly.pdbx_seq_one_letter_code
_entity_poly.pdbx_strand_id
1 'polypeptide(L)' 'MGKITVKAARVNAGLTQEELANKMGVHRSTISSWETNPSTMQSKEAELLCKILNISISKIFFGCNSTNC' A
#
# COMPACT_ATOMS: atom_id res chain seq x y z
N MET A 1 12.68 -5.38 11.75
CA MET A 1 12.97 -5.71 10.96
C MET A 1 12.10 -5.62 9.86
N GLY A 2 12.01 -6.08 9.11
CA GLY A 2 11.53 -5.87 7.86
C GLY A 2 10.21 -5.21 7.67
N LYS A 3 10.14 -4.42 6.67
CA LYS A 3 8.89 -3.89 6.21
C LYS A 3 8.32 -4.83 5.17
N ILE A 4 7.00 -4.86 5.05
CA ILE A 4 6.37 -5.69 4.03
C ILE A 4 5.90 -4.80 2.89
N THR A 5 5.74 -5.40 1.71
CA THR A 5 5.27 -4.64 0.57
C THR A 5 3.78 -4.35 0.69
N VAL A 6 3.33 -3.38 -0.11
CA VAL A 6 1.90 -3.07 -0.18
C VAL A 6 1.11 -4.32 -0.55
N LYS A 7 1.61 -5.09 -1.52
CA LYS A 7 0.93 -6.31 -1.93
C LYS A 7 0.84 -7.31 -0.78
N ALA A 8 1.94 -7.51 -0.05
CA ALA A 8 1.94 -8.44 1.06
C ALA A 8 0.96 -8.01 2.15
N ALA A 9 0.92 -6.71 2.43
CA ALA A 9 0.00 -6.20 3.43
C ALA A 9 -1.44 -6.43 3.00
N ARG A 10 -1.74 -6.22 1.72
CA ARG A 10 -3.07 -6.46 1.18
C ARG A 10 -3.45 -7.93 1.31
N VAL A 11 -2.55 -8.81 0.90
CA VAL A 11 -2.81 -10.24 0.95
C VAL A 11 -3.01 -10.70 2.40
N ASN A 12 -2.20 -10.18 3.31
CA ASN A 12 -2.34 -10.50 4.72
C ASN A 12 -3.69 -10.06 5.27
N ALA A 13 -4.25 -9.00 4.72
CA ALA A 13 -5.57 -8.52 5.14
C ALA A 13 -6.70 -9.28 4.46
N GLY A 14 -6.38 -10.20 3.56
CA GLY A 14 -7.38 -11.01 2.90
C GLY A 14 -8.14 -10.30 1.79
N LEU A 15 -7.52 -9.28 1.19
CA LEU A 15 -8.19 -8.47 0.18
C LEU A 15 -7.60 -8.71 -1.21
N THR A 16 -8.47 -8.75 -2.22
CA THR A 16 -8.01 -8.70 -3.60
C THR A 16 -7.71 -7.26 -3.97
N GLN A 17 -7.04 -7.08 -5.12
CA GLN A 17 -6.78 -5.73 -5.61
C GLN A 17 -8.08 -4.96 -5.81
N GLU A 18 -9.09 -5.62 -6.33
CA GLU A 18 -10.37 -4.98 -6.57
C GLU A 18 -11.05 -4.58 -5.27
N GLU A 19 -11.00 -5.45 -4.28
CA GLU A 19 -11.59 -5.15 -2.98
C GLU A 19 -10.91 -3.96 -2.32
N LEU A 20 -9.60 -3.92 -2.38
CA LEU A 20 -8.86 -2.80 -1.81
C LEU A 20 -9.17 -1.51 -2.58
N ALA A 21 -9.23 -1.59 -3.89
CA ALA A 21 -9.56 -0.43 -4.72
C ALA A 21 -10.91 0.13 -4.35
N ASN A 22 -11.90 -0.75 -4.16
CA ASN A 22 -13.23 -0.31 -3.76
C ASN A 22 -13.20 0.40 -2.41
N LYS A 23 -12.44 -0.15 -1.46
CA LYS A 23 -12.35 0.46 -0.15
C LYS A 23 -11.66 1.81 -0.18
N MET A 24 -10.73 1.99 -1.08
CA MET A 24 -9.99 3.24 -1.20
C MET A 24 -10.65 4.23 -2.16
N GLY A 25 -11.67 3.80 -2.87
CA GLY A 25 -12.33 4.69 -3.82
C GLY A 25 -11.51 4.98 -5.05
N VAL A 26 -10.67 4.03 -5.46
CA VAL A 26 -9.83 4.19 -6.65
C VAL A 26 -10.05 3.01 -7.58
N HIS A 27 -9.46 3.09 -8.75
CA HIS A 27 -9.56 2.04 -9.73
C HIS A 27 -8.62 0.89 -9.37
N ARG A 28 -8.96 -0.33 -9.75
CA ARG A 28 -8.11 -1.47 -9.51
C ARG A 28 -6.71 -1.28 -10.12
N SER A 29 -6.66 -0.67 -11.30
CA SER A 29 -5.37 -0.42 -11.95
C SER A 29 -4.47 0.49 -11.11
N THR A 30 -5.06 1.37 -10.32
CA THR A 30 -4.30 2.22 -9.42
C THR A 30 -3.63 1.38 -8.34
N ILE A 31 -4.35 0.42 -7.79
CA ILE A 31 -3.77 -0.49 -6.79
C ILE A 31 -2.62 -1.28 -7.41
N SER A 32 -2.83 -1.81 -8.60
CA SER A 32 -1.79 -2.56 -9.30
C SER A 32 -0.54 -1.70 -9.51
N SER A 33 -0.75 -0.45 -9.90
CA SER A 33 0.35 0.48 -10.11
C SER A 33 1.11 0.75 -8.80
N TRP A 34 0.38 0.93 -7.71
CA TRP A 34 1.00 1.17 -6.41
C TRP A 34 1.79 -0.05 -5.94
N GLU A 35 1.31 -1.25 -6.24
CA GLU A 35 2.04 -2.46 -5.84
C GLU A 35 3.31 -2.63 -6.64
N THR A 36 3.27 -2.21 -7.91
CA THR A 36 4.44 -2.27 -8.76
C THR A 36 5.43 -1.16 -8.41
N ASN A 37 4.93 0.03 -8.13
CA ASN A 37 5.78 1.19 -7.87
C ASN A 37 5.20 2.00 -6.71
N PRO A 38 5.37 1.54 -5.49
CA PRO A 38 4.74 2.18 -4.33
C PRO A 38 5.18 3.62 -4.10
N SER A 39 6.34 4.00 -4.63
CA SER A 39 6.84 5.36 -4.42
C SER A 39 5.97 6.41 -5.09
N THR A 40 5.07 6.02 -5.99
CA THR A 40 4.16 6.97 -6.63
C THR A 40 2.97 7.32 -5.74
N MET A 41 2.81 6.60 -4.64
CA MET A 41 1.69 6.85 -3.74
C MET A 41 1.93 8.10 -2.91
N GLN A 42 0.91 8.95 -2.82
CA GLN A 42 1.02 10.15 -2.02
C GLN A 42 0.84 9.82 -0.54
N SER A 43 1.29 10.74 0.32
CA SER A 43 1.24 10.50 1.76
C SER A 43 -0.16 10.21 2.26
N LYS A 44 -1.15 10.98 1.82
CA LYS A 44 -2.52 10.77 2.28
C LYS A 44 -3.07 9.44 1.79
N GLU A 45 -2.66 9.01 0.62
CA GLU A 45 -3.07 7.71 0.10
C GLU A 45 -2.44 6.59 0.91
N ALA A 46 -1.18 6.76 1.27
CA ALA A 46 -0.49 5.78 2.10
C ALA A 46 -1.14 5.67 3.48
N GLU A 47 -1.53 6.80 4.05
CA GLU A 47 -2.20 6.80 5.34
C GLU A 47 -3.54 6.09 5.28
N LEU A 48 -4.31 6.36 4.24
CA LEU A 48 -5.61 5.72 4.07
C LEU A 48 -5.44 4.22 3.87
N LEU A 49 -4.48 3.83 3.05
CA LEU A 49 -4.17 2.42 2.84
C LEU A 49 -3.87 1.72 4.16
N CYS A 50 -3.03 2.34 4.96
CA CYS A 50 -2.65 1.74 6.24
C CYS A 50 -3.84 1.63 7.19
N LYS A 51 -4.74 2.61 7.16
CA LYS A 51 -5.94 2.54 7.96
C LYS A 51 -6.82 1.37 7.53
N ILE A 52 -7.03 1.22 6.24
CA ILE A 52 -7.88 0.17 5.71
C ILE A 52 -7.29 -1.21 6.01
N LEU A 53 -5.97 -1.32 5.88
CA LEU A 53 -5.28 -2.58 6.12
C LEU A 53 -4.98 -2.81 7.60
N ASN A 54 -5.29 -1.83 8.45
CA ASN A 54 -5.08 -1.91 9.88
C ASN A 54 -3.63 -2.24 10.23
N ILE A 55 -2.72 -1.51 9.62
CA ILE A 55 -1.30 -1.72 9.81
C ILE A 55 -0.61 -0.37 9.97
N SER A 56 0.47 -0.34 10.73
CA SER A 56 1.21 0.88 10.92
C SER A 56 1.95 1.27 9.64
N ILE A 57 1.95 2.56 9.33
CA ILE A 57 2.60 3.04 8.12
C ILE A 57 4.09 2.71 8.13
N SER A 58 4.70 2.65 9.30
CA SER A 58 6.13 2.33 9.42
C SER A 58 6.45 0.90 9.06
N LYS A 59 5.44 0.04 8.96
CA LYS A 59 5.64 -1.36 8.64
C LYS A 59 5.51 -1.68 7.17
N ILE A 60 5.16 -0.71 6.35
CA ILE A 60 5.00 -0.93 4.91
C ILE A 60 6.14 -0.26 4.16
N PHE A 61 6.68 -0.99 3.20
CA PHE A 61 7.70 -0.46 2.31
C PHE A 61 7.02 0.25 1.14
N PHE A 62 7.27 1.54 1.00
CA PHE A 62 6.68 2.33 -0.07
C PHE A 62 7.67 2.65 -1.19
N GLY A 63 8.64 1.78 -1.39
CA GLY A 63 9.54 1.93 -2.51
C GLY A 63 10.68 2.90 -2.31
N CYS A 64 10.83 3.42 -1.10
CA CYS A 64 11.92 4.32 -0.81
C CYS A 64 13.15 3.56 -0.40
N ASN A 65 14.29 3.99 -0.88
CA ASN A 65 15.54 3.47 -0.39
C ASN A 65 15.93 4.21 0.85
N SER A 66 16.70 3.55 1.67
CA SER A 66 17.10 4.11 2.94
C SER A 66 17.80 5.45 2.78
N THR A 67 18.48 5.65 1.68
CA THR A 67 19.21 6.88 1.50
C THR A 67 18.37 7.99 0.90
N ASN A 68 17.25 7.64 0.29
CA ASN A 68 16.47 8.60 -0.44
C ASN A 68 15.13 8.91 0.16
N CYS A 69 14.82 8.27 1.23
CA CYS A 69 13.52 8.50 1.85
C CYS A 69 13.60 9.39 3.05
#